data_b75654daf66002e8b4ed0f836cbc6248
#
_entry.id   b75654daf66002e8b4ed0f836cbc6248
#
_cell.length_a   1.000
_cell.length_b   1.000
_cell.length_c   1.000
_cell.angle_alpha   90.00
_cell.angle_beta   90.00
_cell.angle_gamma   90.00
#
_symmetry.space_group_name_H-M   'P 1'
#
loop_
_entity.id
_entity.type
_entity.pdbx_description
1 polymer ?
#
loop_
_entity_poly.entity_id
_entity_poly.type
_entity_poly.pdbx_seq_one_letter_code
_entity_poly.pdbx_strand_id
1 'polypeptide(L)'
;MTTTRDYSSPSRAATAARTRRLIVDSAAELFVRDGYVATTMQAIAARAEVSVQSVHLAGPKAAILIAAFELAFAGDEGRHSLTERPALQEIMGHPDTDAVLAGYVRFLTEANKHAAAIVRVMRAASDADPLVRAAFDDLEERRARDMRLGAEWMVSRGLIHESAVAMAADVLGYLTGPDTYLAFVDDRGWTPEWYETWLDRAIRVLILDVY
;
A
#
# COMPACT_ATOMS: atom_id res chain seq x y z
N MET A 1 -38.14 -31.55 11.55
CA MET A 1 -37.36 -30.39 11.09
C MET A 1 -36.06 -30.36 11.87
N THR A 2 -34.99 -30.91 11.28
CA THR A 2 -33.69 -31.07 11.94
C THR A 2 -32.84 -29.86 11.49
N THR A 3 -32.64 -28.87 12.37
CA THR A 3 -31.74 -27.72 12.14
C THR A 3 -30.30 -28.22 12.23
N THR A 4 -29.65 -28.34 11.09
CA THR A 4 -28.19 -28.56 11.01
C THR A 4 -27.51 -27.27 11.49
N ARG A 5 -26.98 -27.28 12.72
CA ARG A 5 -26.08 -26.24 13.20
C ARG A 5 -24.79 -26.33 12.40
N ASP A 6 -24.50 -25.29 11.64
CA ASP A 6 -23.21 -25.08 10.99
C ASP A 6 -22.15 -24.79 12.10
N TYR A 7 -21.49 -25.87 12.58
CA TYR A 7 -20.47 -25.80 13.62
C TYR A 7 -19.12 -25.56 12.93
N SER A 8 -18.87 -24.33 12.51
CA SER A 8 -17.51 -23.89 12.15
C SER A 8 -16.71 -23.70 13.44
N SER A 9 -15.89 -24.67 13.79
CA SER A 9 -15.02 -24.60 14.97
C SER A 9 -14.09 -23.37 14.85
N PRO A 10 -13.98 -22.49 15.87
CA PRO A 10 -13.02 -21.37 15.91
C PRO A 10 -11.58 -21.78 15.53
N SER A 11 -11.19 -23.00 15.86
CA SER A 11 -9.89 -23.60 15.50
C SER A 11 -9.72 -23.79 13.98
N ARG A 12 -10.77 -24.19 13.25
CA ARG A 12 -10.70 -24.37 11.78
C ARG A 12 -10.59 -23.03 11.08
N ALA A 13 -11.34 -22.02 11.52
CA ALA A 13 -11.26 -20.66 10.98
C ALA A 13 -9.86 -20.05 11.18
N ALA A 14 -9.29 -20.19 12.37
CA ALA A 14 -7.93 -19.72 12.68
C ALA A 14 -6.87 -20.44 11.83
N THR A 15 -7.01 -21.76 11.63
CA THR A 15 -6.09 -22.53 10.77
C THR A 15 -6.21 -22.10 9.31
N ALA A 16 -7.43 -21.89 8.80
CA ALA A 16 -7.66 -21.42 7.44
C ALA A 16 -7.07 -20.02 7.21
N ALA A 17 -7.27 -19.09 8.16
CA ALA A 17 -6.69 -17.74 8.10
C ALA A 17 -5.14 -17.78 8.09
N ARG A 18 -4.54 -18.62 8.93
CA ARG A 18 -3.08 -18.80 8.94
C ARG A 18 -2.56 -19.37 7.62
N THR A 19 -3.23 -20.37 7.06
CA THR A 19 -2.86 -20.96 5.77
C THR A 19 -2.98 -19.92 4.66
N ARG A 20 -4.08 -19.13 4.63
CA ARG A 20 -4.26 -18.06 3.68
C ARG A 20 -3.12 -17.03 3.79
N ARG A 21 -2.76 -16.61 4.99
CA ARG A 21 -1.64 -15.68 5.22
C ARG A 21 -0.33 -16.22 4.65
N LEU A 22 0.01 -17.49 4.92
CA LEU A 22 1.21 -18.15 4.38
C LEU A 22 1.23 -18.14 2.84
N ILE A 23 0.06 -18.40 2.21
CA ILE A 23 -0.08 -18.36 0.76
C ILE A 23 0.19 -16.95 0.21
N VAL A 24 -0.42 -15.94 0.82
CA VAL A 24 -0.29 -14.55 0.36
C VAL A 24 1.13 -14.02 0.56
N ASP A 25 1.75 -14.28 1.72
CA ASP A 25 3.14 -13.88 1.99
C ASP A 25 4.11 -14.56 1.01
N SER A 26 3.95 -15.89 0.77
CA SER A 26 4.77 -16.62 -0.20
C SER A 26 4.58 -16.13 -1.64
N ALA A 27 3.35 -15.77 -1.99
CA ALA A 27 3.05 -15.21 -3.30
C ALA A 27 3.66 -13.82 -3.47
N ALA A 28 3.62 -12.97 -2.45
CA ALA A 28 4.24 -11.65 -2.46
C ALA A 28 5.74 -11.73 -2.79
N GLU A 29 6.47 -12.62 -2.11
CA GLU A 29 7.91 -12.86 -2.38
C GLU A 29 8.15 -13.27 -3.83
N LEU A 30 7.34 -14.21 -4.34
CA LEU A 30 7.47 -14.71 -5.72
C LEU A 30 7.11 -13.63 -6.75
N PHE A 31 6.05 -12.87 -6.51
CA PHE A 31 5.65 -11.78 -7.39
C PHE A 31 6.73 -10.69 -7.49
N VAL A 32 7.33 -10.32 -6.38
CA VAL A 32 8.40 -9.32 -6.37
C VAL A 32 9.67 -9.85 -7.05
N ARG A 33 10.04 -11.11 -6.81
CA ARG A 33 11.25 -11.71 -7.36
C ARG A 33 11.15 -12.05 -8.84
N ASP A 34 10.05 -12.71 -9.25
CA ASP A 34 9.90 -13.34 -10.57
C ASP A 34 8.92 -12.58 -11.48
N GLY A 35 8.16 -11.65 -10.93
CA GLY A 35 7.06 -10.94 -11.61
C GLY A 35 5.75 -11.74 -11.63
N TYR A 36 4.64 -11.02 -11.92
CA TYR A 36 3.30 -11.60 -11.92
C TYR A 36 3.14 -12.74 -12.96
N VAL A 37 3.60 -12.53 -14.19
CA VAL A 37 3.37 -13.48 -15.29
C VAL A 37 4.06 -14.82 -15.03
N ALA A 38 5.33 -14.78 -14.61
CA ALA A 38 6.13 -15.98 -14.39
C ALA A 38 5.73 -16.75 -13.11
N THR A 39 5.13 -16.10 -12.13
CA THR A 39 4.68 -16.77 -10.91
C THR A 39 3.48 -17.68 -11.20
N THR A 40 3.60 -18.96 -10.87
CA THR A 40 2.54 -19.98 -11.03
C THR A 40 1.91 -20.35 -9.70
N MET A 41 0.66 -20.87 -9.74
CA MET A 41 -0.02 -21.39 -8.55
C MET A 41 0.74 -22.56 -7.91
N GLN A 42 1.44 -23.37 -8.72
CA GLN A 42 2.31 -24.46 -8.26
C GLN A 42 3.53 -23.91 -7.51
N ALA A 43 4.17 -22.85 -8.03
CA ALA A 43 5.30 -22.22 -7.35
C ALA A 43 4.88 -21.63 -6.00
N ILE A 44 3.71 -20.98 -5.94
CA ILE A 44 3.15 -20.46 -4.68
C ILE A 44 2.89 -21.60 -3.68
N ALA A 45 2.27 -22.70 -4.13
CA ALA A 45 2.00 -23.86 -3.29
C ALA A 45 3.28 -24.47 -2.70
N ALA A 46 4.31 -24.64 -3.54
CA ALA A 46 5.60 -25.16 -3.13
C ALA A 46 6.29 -24.25 -2.11
N ARG A 47 6.26 -22.92 -2.34
CA ARG A 47 6.88 -21.92 -1.43
C ARG A 47 6.15 -21.82 -0.10
N ALA A 48 4.81 -21.93 -0.10
CA ALA A 48 3.97 -21.89 1.10
C ALA A 48 3.88 -23.25 1.83
N GLU A 49 4.47 -24.30 1.28
CA GLU A 49 4.41 -25.67 1.80
C GLU A 49 2.96 -26.20 1.96
N VAL A 50 2.11 -25.86 0.99
CA VAL A 50 0.69 -26.29 0.96
C VAL A 50 0.35 -26.99 -0.35
N SER A 51 -0.85 -27.60 -0.43
CA SER A 51 -1.34 -28.16 -1.69
C SER A 51 -1.72 -27.06 -2.69
N VAL A 52 -1.59 -27.34 -3.99
CA VAL A 52 -2.06 -26.43 -5.06
C VAL A 52 -3.56 -26.15 -4.91
N GLN A 53 -4.34 -27.13 -4.44
CA GLN A 53 -5.75 -26.95 -4.15
C GLN A 53 -5.98 -25.89 -3.07
N SER A 54 -5.14 -25.84 -2.03
CA SER A 54 -5.22 -24.81 -0.98
C SER A 54 -4.98 -23.42 -1.56
N VAL A 55 -4.05 -23.29 -2.52
CA VAL A 55 -3.81 -22.01 -3.21
C VAL A 55 -5.01 -21.61 -4.06
N HIS A 56 -5.62 -22.53 -4.80
CA HIS A 56 -6.86 -22.26 -5.55
C HIS A 56 -8.03 -21.86 -4.66
N LEU A 57 -8.14 -22.44 -3.46
CA LEU A 57 -9.15 -22.05 -2.48
C LEU A 57 -8.90 -20.64 -1.90
N ALA A 58 -7.65 -20.19 -1.85
CA ALA A 58 -7.31 -18.81 -1.49
C ALA A 58 -7.75 -17.78 -2.55
N GLY A 59 -7.96 -18.21 -3.79
CA GLY A 59 -8.50 -17.40 -4.88
C GLY A 59 -7.68 -17.44 -6.17
N PRO A 60 -8.11 -16.74 -7.22
CA PRO A 60 -7.34 -16.58 -8.45
C PRO A 60 -6.06 -15.76 -8.19
N LYS A 61 -5.06 -15.92 -9.06
CA LYS A 61 -3.74 -15.28 -8.92
C LYS A 61 -3.85 -13.75 -8.73
N ALA A 62 -4.75 -13.09 -9.45
CA ALA A 62 -5.01 -11.66 -9.29
C ALA A 62 -5.48 -11.30 -7.87
N ALA A 63 -6.42 -12.07 -7.31
CA ALA A 63 -6.92 -11.83 -5.95
C ALA A 63 -5.82 -12.05 -4.89
N ILE A 64 -4.91 -13.01 -5.11
CA ILE A 64 -3.75 -13.23 -4.23
C ILE A 64 -2.77 -12.04 -4.31
N LEU A 65 -2.53 -11.49 -5.50
CA LEU A 65 -1.69 -10.29 -5.68
C LEU A 65 -2.30 -9.07 -4.98
N ILE A 66 -3.61 -8.87 -5.11
CA ILE A 66 -4.32 -7.77 -4.42
C ILE A 66 -4.22 -7.93 -2.91
N ALA A 67 -4.46 -9.15 -2.39
CA ALA A 67 -4.29 -9.44 -0.97
C ALA A 67 -2.84 -9.22 -0.48
N ALA A 68 -1.85 -9.57 -1.30
CA ALA A 68 -0.44 -9.32 -1.00
C ALA A 68 -0.13 -7.82 -0.87
N PHE A 69 -0.71 -6.99 -1.74
CA PHE A 69 -0.61 -5.53 -1.62
C PHE A 69 -1.29 -5.02 -0.34
N GLU A 70 -2.52 -5.44 -0.07
CA GLU A 70 -3.26 -5.00 1.12
C GLU A 70 -2.52 -5.36 2.40
N LEU A 71 -1.98 -6.57 2.49
CA LEU A 71 -1.17 -6.99 3.64
C LEU A 71 0.13 -6.19 3.78
N ALA A 72 0.84 -5.93 2.68
CA ALA A 72 2.08 -5.17 2.69
C ALA A 72 1.85 -3.70 3.11
N PHE A 73 0.77 -3.11 2.63
CA PHE A 73 0.44 -1.70 2.85
C PHE A 73 -0.28 -1.46 4.18
N ALA A 74 -1.20 -2.37 4.55
CA ALA A 74 -2.13 -2.20 5.64
C ALA A 74 -1.83 -3.07 6.87
N GLY A 75 -1.10 -4.16 6.66
CA GLY A 75 -0.94 -5.20 7.67
C GLY A 75 -2.14 -6.17 7.75
N ASP A 76 -3.25 -5.86 7.08
CA ASP A 76 -4.45 -6.68 6.98
C ASP A 76 -5.01 -6.67 5.55
N GLU A 77 -5.90 -7.64 5.22
CA GLU A 77 -6.61 -7.67 3.95
C GLU A 77 -7.85 -6.75 4.06
N GLY A 78 -7.85 -5.62 3.34
CA GLY A 78 -8.98 -4.70 3.29
C GLY A 78 -8.66 -3.42 2.53
N ARG A 79 -9.68 -2.83 1.88
CA ARG A 79 -9.55 -1.59 1.11
C ARG A 79 -9.64 -0.38 2.03
N HIS A 80 -8.57 -0.08 2.76
CA HIS A 80 -8.52 1.07 3.66
C HIS A 80 -7.87 2.28 2.97
N SER A 81 -8.48 3.46 3.14
CA SER A 81 -7.83 4.73 2.84
C SER A 81 -6.74 5.02 3.88
N LEU A 82 -5.71 5.76 3.49
CA LEU A 82 -4.67 6.23 4.43
C LEU A 82 -5.29 7.08 5.54
N THR A 83 -6.26 7.91 5.21
CA THR A 83 -6.93 8.83 6.13
C THR A 83 -7.78 8.13 7.20
N GLU A 84 -8.18 6.87 6.95
CA GLU A 84 -8.94 6.06 7.90
C GLU A 84 -8.04 5.38 8.96
N ARG A 85 -6.72 5.47 8.81
CA ARG A 85 -5.78 4.81 9.72
C ARG A 85 -5.60 5.59 11.01
N PRO A 86 -5.80 4.95 12.18
CA PRO A 86 -5.64 5.60 13.48
C PRO A 86 -4.28 6.28 13.65
N ALA A 87 -3.20 5.64 13.18
CA ALA A 87 -1.86 6.19 13.26
C ALA A 87 -1.71 7.50 12.46
N LEU A 88 -2.30 7.58 11.26
CA LEU A 88 -2.26 8.82 10.48
C LEU A 88 -3.18 9.89 11.08
N GLN A 89 -4.35 9.51 11.60
CA GLN A 89 -5.26 10.45 12.27
C GLN A 89 -4.60 11.08 13.50
N GLU A 90 -3.85 10.30 14.29
CA GLU A 90 -3.08 10.80 15.43
C GLU A 90 -2.00 11.80 14.99
N ILE A 91 -1.24 11.48 13.93
CA ILE A 91 -0.25 12.39 13.36
C ILE A 91 -0.90 13.70 12.90
N MET A 92 -1.96 13.60 12.08
CA MET A 92 -2.64 14.78 11.51
C MET A 92 -3.34 15.66 12.55
N GLY A 93 -3.71 15.10 13.70
CA GLY A 93 -4.31 15.80 14.84
C GLY A 93 -3.32 16.58 15.71
N HIS A 94 -2.00 16.42 15.51
CA HIS A 94 -0.99 17.10 16.33
C HIS A 94 -1.04 18.63 16.13
N PRO A 95 -0.92 19.46 17.20
CA PRO A 95 -1.01 20.92 17.09
C PRO A 95 0.19 21.54 16.35
N ASP A 96 1.37 20.96 16.50
CA ASP A 96 2.60 21.42 15.86
C ASP A 96 2.68 20.89 14.42
N THR A 97 2.70 21.81 13.46
CA THR A 97 2.75 21.50 12.02
C THR A 97 4.04 20.81 11.60
N ASP A 98 5.18 21.16 12.19
CA ASP A 98 6.46 20.53 11.87
C ASP A 98 6.48 19.06 12.35
N ALA A 99 5.90 18.80 13.52
CA ALA A 99 5.72 17.44 14.02
C ALA A 99 4.79 16.61 13.12
N VAL A 100 3.71 17.22 12.58
CA VAL A 100 2.83 16.57 11.60
C VAL A 100 3.58 16.21 10.32
N LEU A 101 4.31 17.15 9.73
CA LEU A 101 5.06 16.91 8.49
C LEU A 101 6.10 15.80 8.67
N ALA A 102 6.88 15.85 9.74
CA ALA A 102 7.86 14.80 10.04
C ALA A 102 7.20 13.44 10.28
N GLY A 103 6.09 13.40 11.01
CA GLY A 103 5.31 12.18 11.27
C GLY A 103 4.72 11.59 9.98
N TYR A 104 4.17 12.45 9.12
CA TYR A 104 3.60 12.06 7.83
C TYR A 104 4.65 11.47 6.89
N VAL A 105 5.80 12.14 6.76
CA VAL A 105 6.93 11.65 5.94
C VAL A 105 7.39 10.28 6.43
N ARG A 106 7.59 10.11 7.73
CA ARG A 106 8.00 8.82 8.32
C ARG A 106 6.95 7.73 8.06
N PHE A 107 5.67 8.05 8.27
CA PHE A 107 4.56 7.13 8.02
C PHE A 107 4.55 6.64 6.56
N LEU A 108 4.69 7.55 5.59
CA LEU A 108 4.71 7.20 4.18
C LEU A 108 5.98 6.45 3.76
N THR A 109 7.13 6.80 4.31
CA THR A 109 8.38 6.06 4.07
C THR A 109 8.26 4.61 4.52
N GLU A 110 7.71 4.38 5.72
CA GLU A 110 7.51 3.02 6.23
C GLU A 110 6.45 2.25 5.42
N ALA A 111 5.35 2.90 5.01
CA ALA A 111 4.36 2.29 4.13
C ALA A 111 4.97 1.89 2.77
N ASN A 112 5.76 2.75 2.15
CA ASN A 112 6.43 2.45 0.89
C ASN A 112 7.49 1.34 1.01
N LYS A 113 8.24 1.29 2.11
CA LYS A 113 9.21 0.23 2.40
C LYS A 113 8.58 -1.17 2.31
N HIS A 114 7.34 -1.32 2.74
CA HIS A 114 6.64 -2.59 2.70
C HIS A 114 5.87 -2.83 1.39
N ALA A 115 5.30 -1.79 0.79
CA ALA A 115 4.35 -1.93 -0.30
C ALA A 115 4.89 -1.56 -1.69
N ALA A 116 5.94 -0.75 -1.81
CA ALA A 116 6.35 -0.19 -3.10
C ALA A 116 6.70 -1.26 -4.13
N ALA A 117 7.42 -2.31 -3.73
CA ALA A 117 7.79 -3.40 -4.64
C ALA A 117 6.56 -4.13 -5.20
N ILE A 118 5.55 -4.39 -4.37
CA ILE A 118 4.32 -5.07 -4.80
C ILE A 118 3.44 -4.15 -5.66
N VAL A 119 3.43 -2.83 -5.40
CA VAL A 119 2.74 -1.84 -6.25
C VAL A 119 3.36 -1.82 -7.64
N ARG A 120 4.69 -1.87 -7.76
CA ARG A 120 5.39 -2.00 -9.05
C ARG A 120 4.96 -3.26 -9.80
N VAL A 121 4.81 -4.38 -9.11
CA VAL A 121 4.30 -5.62 -9.70
C VAL A 121 2.85 -5.47 -10.16
N MET A 122 1.97 -4.85 -9.36
CA MET A 122 0.57 -4.60 -9.74
C MET A 122 0.48 -3.73 -11.00
N ARG A 123 1.28 -2.66 -11.09
CA ARG A 123 1.34 -1.81 -12.28
C ARG A 123 1.76 -2.61 -13.51
N ALA A 124 2.83 -3.38 -13.43
CA ALA A 124 3.30 -4.20 -14.55
C ALA A 124 2.29 -5.31 -14.94
N ALA A 125 1.56 -5.85 -13.97
CA ALA A 125 0.56 -6.89 -14.20
C ALA A 125 -0.77 -6.33 -14.75
N SER A 126 -1.06 -5.05 -14.55
CA SER A 126 -2.30 -4.42 -14.99
C SER A 126 -2.52 -4.48 -16.51
N ASP A 127 -1.46 -4.54 -17.29
CA ASP A 127 -1.54 -4.72 -18.74
C ASP A 127 -1.91 -6.15 -19.17
N ALA A 128 -1.64 -7.13 -18.32
CA ALA A 128 -1.85 -8.55 -18.61
C ALA A 128 -3.13 -9.14 -17.99
N ASP A 129 -3.69 -8.49 -16.96
CA ASP A 129 -4.81 -9.02 -16.19
C ASP A 129 -5.84 -7.92 -15.86
N PRO A 130 -7.07 -7.99 -16.41
CA PRO A 130 -8.11 -6.98 -16.18
C PRO A 130 -8.53 -6.81 -14.72
N LEU A 131 -8.45 -7.88 -13.89
CA LEU A 131 -8.78 -7.79 -12.46
C LEU A 131 -7.70 -7.02 -11.71
N VAL A 132 -6.41 -7.23 -12.08
CA VAL A 132 -5.30 -6.45 -11.51
C VAL A 132 -5.40 -5.00 -11.95
N ARG A 133 -5.74 -4.73 -13.22
CA ARG A 133 -5.97 -3.37 -13.73
C ARG A 133 -7.02 -2.64 -12.92
N ALA A 134 -8.21 -3.23 -12.77
CA ALA A 134 -9.30 -2.60 -12.01
C ALA A 134 -8.90 -2.31 -10.56
N ALA A 135 -8.15 -3.22 -9.93
CA ALA A 135 -7.67 -3.02 -8.57
C ALA A 135 -6.57 -1.95 -8.47
N PHE A 136 -5.71 -1.86 -9.49
CA PHE A 136 -4.67 -0.83 -9.57
C PHE A 136 -5.26 0.55 -9.81
N ASP A 137 -6.25 0.67 -10.71
CA ASP A 137 -6.95 1.92 -10.99
C ASP A 137 -7.68 2.43 -9.72
N ASP A 138 -8.39 1.55 -8.99
CA ASP A 138 -9.02 1.88 -7.69
C ASP A 138 -7.99 2.33 -6.63
N LEU A 139 -6.80 1.70 -6.60
CA LEU A 139 -5.72 2.13 -5.73
C LEU A 139 -5.24 3.56 -6.06
N GLU A 140 -5.00 3.86 -7.33
CA GLU A 140 -4.54 5.18 -7.77
C GLU A 140 -5.61 6.26 -7.50
N GLU A 141 -6.90 5.96 -7.70
CA GLU A 141 -7.98 6.88 -7.36
C GLU A 141 -8.06 7.15 -5.84
N ARG A 142 -7.88 6.14 -5.00
CA ARG A 142 -7.84 6.33 -3.53
C ARG A 142 -6.64 7.18 -3.12
N ARG A 143 -5.47 6.90 -3.68
CA ARG A 143 -4.27 7.71 -3.44
C ARG A 143 -4.47 9.17 -3.85
N ALA A 144 -5.04 9.44 -5.01
CA ALA A 144 -5.32 10.80 -5.46
C ALA A 144 -6.26 11.54 -4.48
N ARG A 145 -7.30 10.85 -3.97
CA ARG A 145 -8.18 11.43 -2.93
C ARG A 145 -7.43 11.72 -1.64
N ASP A 146 -6.58 10.81 -1.17
CA ASP A 146 -5.80 10.99 0.06
C ASP A 146 -4.80 12.17 -0.08
N MET A 147 -4.16 12.33 -1.24
CA MET A 147 -3.26 13.46 -1.50
C MET A 147 -4.01 14.79 -1.53
N ARG A 148 -5.23 14.81 -2.10
CA ARG A 148 -6.08 15.99 -2.06
C ARG A 148 -6.48 16.36 -0.64
N LEU A 149 -6.87 15.41 0.19
CA LEU A 149 -7.16 15.64 1.62
C LEU A 149 -5.93 16.16 2.38
N GLY A 150 -4.75 15.67 2.05
CA GLY A 150 -3.49 16.20 2.59
C GLY A 150 -3.25 17.67 2.21
N ALA A 151 -3.50 18.05 0.95
CA ALA A 151 -3.39 19.43 0.49
C ALA A 151 -4.46 20.34 1.13
N GLU A 152 -5.71 19.85 1.28
CA GLU A 152 -6.78 20.58 1.99
C GLU A 152 -6.44 20.79 3.49
N TRP A 153 -5.79 19.80 4.12
CA TRP A 153 -5.25 19.96 5.47
C TRP A 153 -4.19 21.07 5.52
N MET A 154 -3.29 21.17 4.52
CA MET A 154 -2.31 22.25 4.45
C MET A 154 -2.98 23.62 4.36
N VAL A 155 -4.09 23.76 3.61
CA VAL A 155 -4.90 24.98 3.59
C VAL A 155 -5.46 25.31 4.97
N SER A 156 -6.01 24.32 5.67
CA SER A 156 -6.60 24.49 7.01
C SER A 156 -5.59 24.97 8.06
N ARG A 157 -4.30 24.73 7.82
CA ARG A 157 -3.18 25.21 8.65
C ARG A 157 -2.57 26.52 8.16
N GLY A 158 -3.09 27.09 7.06
CA GLY A 158 -2.55 28.32 6.47
C GLY A 158 -1.18 28.16 5.82
N LEU A 159 -0.82 26.91 5.42
CA LEU A 159 0.47 26.60 4.81
C LEU A 159 0.50 26.87 3.30
N ILE A 160 -0.64 26.72 2.64
CA ILE A 160 -0.83 27.01 1.21
C ILE A 160 -2.17 27.71 1.00
N HIS A 161 -2.34 28.37 -0.14
CA HIS A 161 -3.61 29.00 -0.53
C HIS A 161 -4.57 27.94 -1.14
N GLU A 162 -5.88 28.16 -1.00
CA GLU A 162 -6.92 27.23 -1.51
C GLU A 162 -6.79 26.94 -3.03
N SER A 163 -6.39 27.98 -3.81
CA SER A 163 -6.17 27.82 -5.26
C SER A 163 -5.03 26.86 -5.62
N ALA A 164 -4.15 26.54 -4.68
CA ALA A 164 -3.01 25.63 -4.88
C ALA A 164 -3.33 24.16 -4.61
N VAL A 165 -4.50 23.82 -4.05
CA VAL A 165 -4.85 22.46 -3.60
C VAL A 165 -4.61 21.41 -4.68
N ALA A 166 -5.07 21.64 -5.92
CA ALA A 166 -4.93 20.66 -6.99
C ALA A 166 -3.46 20.38 -7.31
N MET A 167 -2.66 21.42 -7.49
CA MET A 167 -1.24 21.28 -7.82
C MET A 167 -0.42 20.72 -6.64
N ALA A 168 -0.71 21.14 -5.42
CA ALA A 168 -0.08 20.60 -4.22
C ALA A 168 -0.38 19.10 -4.06
N ALA A 169 -1.62 18.66 -4.33
CA ALA A 169 -2.00 17.26 -4.32
C ALA A 169 -1.23 16.42 -5.37
N ASP A 170 -1.10 16.93 -6.60
CA ASP A 170 -0.35 16.26 -7.66
C ASP A 170 1.14 16.13 -7.31
N VAL A 171 1.76 17.21 -6.84
CA VAL A 171 3.18 17.21 -6.40
C VAL A 171 3.38 16.27 -5.22
N LEU A 172 2.50 16.33 -4.21
CA LEU A 172 2.54 15.43 -3.06
C LEU A 172 2.43 13.97 -3.49
N GLY A 173 1.48 13.66 -4.39
CA GLY A 173 1.28 12.31 -4.93
C GLY A 173 2.52 11.76 -5.64
N TYR A 174 3.22 12.61 -6.40
CA TYR A 174 4.47 12.23 -7.06
C TYR A 174 5.61 12.01 -6.06
N LEU A 175 5.83 12.96 -5.15
CA LEU A 175 6.93 12.90 -4.17
C LEU A 175 6.80 11.70 -3.23
N THR A 176 5.59 11.39 -2.78
CA THR A 176 5.30 10.34 -1.80
C THR A 176 4.99 8.98 -2.42
N GLY A 177 5.01 8.91 -3.76
CA GLY A 177 4.66 7.70 -4.51
C GLY A 177 5.66 6.55 -4.35
N PRO A 178 5.18 5.30 -4.54
CA PRO A 178 6.05 4.12 -4.45
C PRO A 178 7.18 4.14 -5.49
N ASP A 179 6.96 4.69 -6.68
CA ASP A 179 8.00 4.79 -7.71
C ASP A 179 9.13 5.72 -7.30
N THR A 180 8.82 6.84 -6.64
CA THR A 180 9.83 7.76 -6.11
C THR A 180 10.65 7.08 -5.01
N TYR A 181 9.99 6.35 -4.11
CA TYR A 181 10.68 5.56 -3.08
C TYR A 181 11.64 4.54 -3.71
N LEU A 182 11.14 3.71 -4.63
CA LEU A 182 11.96 2.69 -5.31
C LEU A 182 13.14 3.30 -6.07
N ALA A 183 12.91 4.41 -6.77
CA ALA A 183 13.95 5.09 -7.53
C ALA A 183 15.12 5.58 -6.65
N PHE A 184 14.88 5.99 -5.43
CA PHE A 184 15.94 6.47 -4.52
C PHE A 184 16.50 5.35 -3.64
N VAL A 185 15.63 4.57 -3.01
CA VAL A 185 16.05 3.57 -2.02
C VAL A 185 16.55 2.30 -2.72
N ASP A 186 15.73 1.69 -3.61
CA ASP A 186 16.10 0.42 -4.25
C ASP A 186 17.15 0.62 -5.36
N ASP A 187 16.89 1.56 -6.30
CA ASP A 187 17.71 1.68 -7.51
C ASP A 187 19.00 2.45 -7.27
N ARG A 188 19.02 3.41 -6.32
CA ARG A 188 20.19 4.27 -6.01
C ARG A 188 20.83 3.97 -4.67
N GLY A 189 20.24 3.06 -3.88
CA GLY A 189 20.82 2.62 -2.61
C GLY A 189 20.80 3.67 -1.50
N TRP A 190 19.84 4.61 -1.54
CA TRP A 190 19.66 5.53 -0.42
C TRP A 190 19.15 4.78 0.79
N THR A 191 19.54 5.24 2.00
CA THR A 191 18.92 4.72 3.20
C THR A 191 17.50 5.33 3.35
N PRO A 192 16.57 4.64 4.03
CA PRO A 192 15.25 5.20 4.34
C PRO A 192 15.33 6.55 5.03
N GLU A 193 16.31 6.75 5.94
CA GLU A 193 16.51 8.01 6.66
C GLU A 193 16.95 9.17 5.75
N TRP A 194 17.77 8.88 4.73
CA TRP A 194 18.13 9.87 3.72
C TRP A 194 16.93 10.23 2.86
N TYR A 195 16.12 9.23 2.50
CA TYR A 195 14.89 9.46 1.76
C TYR A 195 13.89 10.31 2.58
N GLU A 196 13.70 10.04 3.87
CA GLU A 196 12.85 10.84 4.76
C GLU A 196 13.31 12.29 4.83
N THR A 197 14.61 12.52 5.03
CA THR A 197 15.17 13.87 5.10
C THR A 197 14.98 14.63 3.80
N TRP A 198 15.19 13.96 2.66
CA TRP A 198 14.97 14.54 1.35
C TRP A 198 13.49 14.82 1.11
N LEU A 199 12.60 13.90 1.45
CA LEU A 199 11.16 14.03 1.22
C LEU A 199 10.56 15.17 2.04
N ASP A 200 10.92 15.31 3.33
CA ASP A 200 10.51 16.46 4.15
C ASP A 200 10.92 17.77 3.50
N ARG A 201 12.19 17.88 3.10
CA ARG A 201 12.69 19.07 2.43
C ARG A 201 12.01 19.34 1.08
N ALA A 202 11.76 18.28 0.29
CA ALA A 202 11.09 18.42 -1.01
C ALA A 202 9.65 18.93 -0.85
N ILE A 203 8.90 18.42 0.12
CA ILE A 203 7.55 18.93 0.42
C ILE A 203 7.60 20.40 0.81
N ARG A 204 8.50 20.82 1.70
CA ARG A 204 8.63 22.21 2.12
C ARG A 204 8.95 23.14 0.95
N VAL A 205 10.00 22.82 0.19
CA VAL A 205 10.49 23.68 -0.89
C VAL A 205 9.54 23.69 -2.10
N LEU A 206 8.95 22.55 -2.46
CA LEU A 206 8.15 22.44 -3.70
C LEU A 206 6.66 22.69 -3.50
N ILE A 207 6.19 22.65 -2.25
CA ILE A 207 4.77 22.88 -1.93
C ILE A 207 4.60 24.09 -1.02
N LEU A 208 5.26 24.14 0.13
CA LEU A 208 4.98 25.18 1.13
C LEU A 208 5.64 26.53 0.81
N ASP A 209 6.81 26.54 0.20
CA ASP A 209 7.53 27.79 -0.15
C ASP A 209 7.05 28.40 -1.49
N VAL A 210 6.26 27.66 -2.27
CA VAL A 210 5.83 28.09 -3.62
C VAL A 210 4.38 28.55 -3.63
N TYR A 211 3.53 28.00 -2.76
CA TYR A 211 2.08 28.24 -2.73
C TYR A 211 1.59 28.75 -1.38
#